data_756dc8feeb17143ab4c969cfc539c1bb
#
_entry.id   756dc8feeb17143ab4c969cfc539c1bb
#
_cell.length_a   1.000
_cell.length_b   1.000
_cell.length_c   1.000
_cell.angle_alpha   90.00
_cell.angle_beta   90.00
_cell.angle_gamma   90.00
#
_symmetry.space_group_name_H-M   'P 1'
#
loop_
_entity.id
_entity.type
_entity.pdbx_description
1 polymer ?
#
loop_
_entity_poly.entity_id
_entity_poly.type
_entity_poly.pdbx_seq_one_letter_code
_entity_poly.pdbx_strand_id
1 'polypeptide(L)'
;MVRFALRTGYLKDTAMLFHPEVMTVEMLAQKIRKIPNWPQEGVLFHDITPVLQSPEYFRLLVDLLTYRYMTQDIDVVAGLDARGFIIGAALAYQLNVGFVPIRKKGKLPFTTLSESYALEYGEATVEIHTDAIKDNARVLLVDDLVATGGTMHAGIKLIRKLGGNVVEA
;
A
#
# COMPACT_ATOMS: atom_id res chain seq x y z
N MET A 1 -30.60 17.43 1.88
CA MET A 1 -29.80 18.31 1.01
C MET A 1 -28.79 19.03 1.90
N VAL A 2 -27.58 18.44 2.12
CA VAL A 2 -26.53 18.99 2.97
C VAL A 2 -25.52 19.66 2.06
N ARG A 3 -25.43 20.99 2.13
CA ARG A 3 -24.41 21.78 1.43
C ARG A 3 -23.08 21.64 2.19
N PHE A 4 -22.12 20.94 1.64
CA PHE A 4 -20.73 21.04 2.05
C PHE A 4 -20.20 22.41 1.62
N ALA A 5 -20.06 23.32 2.59
CA ALA A 5 -19.33 24.56 2.39
C ALA A 5 -17.82 24.20 2.33
N LEU A 6 -17.26 24.21 1.14
CA LEU A 6 -15.81 24.21 0.94
C LEU A 6 -15.23 25.46 1.62
N ARG A 7 -14.64 25.29 2.80
CA ARG A 7 -13.82 26.31 3.44
C ARG A 7 -12.53 26.45 2.62
N THR A 8 -12.50 27.47 1.77
CA THR A 8 -11.35 27.88 0.96
C THR A 8 -10.09 28.25 1.77
N GLY A 9 -10.14 28.20 3.11
CA GLY A 9 -9.00 28.42 4.00
C GLY A 9 -8.05 27.22 4.14
N TYR A 10 -8.55 25.99 3.99
CA TYR A 10 -7.74 24.79 4.23
C TYR A 10 -6.68 24.54 3.14
N LEU A 11 -6.94 25.01 1.91
CA LEU A 11 -6.00 24.86 0.78
C LEU A 11 -4.81 25.83 0.84
N LYS A 12 -4.95 26.98 1.52
CA LYS A 12 -3.84 27.94 1.66
C LYS A 12 -2.80 27.49 2.67
N ASP A 13 -3.23 26.84 3.76
CA ASP A 13 -2.30 26.34 4.79
C ASP A 13 -1.60 25.04 4.37
N THR A 14 -2.24 24.22 3.54
CA THR A 14 -1.62 22.99 3.01
C THR A 14 -0.55 23.32 1.97
N ALA A 15 -0.72 24.39 1.18
CA ALA A 15 0.28 24.85 0.21
C ALA A 15 1.54 25.45 0.88
N MET A 16 1.43 25.93 2.12
CA MET A 16 2.59 26.43 2.90
C MET A 16 3.45 25.31 3.51
N LEU A 17 2.92 24.06 3.61
CA LEU A 17 3.67 22.91 4.13
C LEU A 17 4.45 22.16 3.04
N PHE A 18 4.16 22.41 1.78
CA PHE A 18 4.90 21.88 0.63
C PHE A 18 5.91 22.90 0.14
N HIS A 19 7.04 23.02 0.84
CA HIS A 19 8.28 23.43 0.20
C HIS A 19 8.87 22.19 -0.47
N PRO A 20 8.78 22.02 -1.79
CA PRO A 20 9.29 20.86 -2.50
C PRO A 20 10.82 20.73 -2.43
N GLU A 21 11.49 21.71 -1.88
CA GLU A 21 12.96 21.72 -1.72
C GLU A 21 13.46 21.09 -0.42
N VAL A 22 12.57 20.68 0.52
CA VAL A 22 13.03 20.32 1.87
C VAL A 22 12.79 18.86 2.23
N MET A 23 11.85 18.14 1.56
CA MET A 23 11.53 16.76 1.95
C MET A 23 11.50 15.83 0.74
N THR A 24 12.54 15.01 0.58
CA THR A 24 12.75 14.14 -0.57
C THR A 24 12.60 12.66 -0.22
N VAL A 25 12.53 11.82 -1.24
CA VAL A 25 12.56 10.35 -1.12
C VAL A 25 13.83 9.91 -0.36
N GLU A 26 14.94 10.63 -0.51
CA GLU A 26 16.19 10.36 0.21
C GLU A 26 16.05 10.52 1.73
N MET A 27 15.26 11.46 2.21
CA MET A 27 14.98 11.62 3.65
C MET A 27 14.19 10.43 4.19
N LEU A 28 13.19 9.93 3.43
CA LEU A 28 12.50 8.68 3.79
C LEU A 28 13.47 7.50 3.84
N ALA A 29 14.33 7.38 2.83
CA ALA A 29 15.33 6.30 2.78
C ALA A 29 16.30 6.33 3.96
N GLN A 30 16.72 7.51 4.41
CA GLN A 30 17.58 7.69 5.60
C GLN A 30 16.85 7.33 6.91
N LYS A 31 15.52 7.48 6.96
CA LYS A 31 14.71 7.14 8.13
C LYS A 31 14.46 5.65 8.26
N ILE A 32 14.58 4.87 7.18
CA ILE A 32 14.44 3.41 7.19
C ILE A 32 15.59 2.81 7.99
N ARG A 33 15.25 1.99 9.00
CA ARG A 33 16.23 1.31 9.84
C ARG A 33 16.80 0.10 9.12
N LYS A 34 18.12 -0.01 9.10
CA LYS A 34 18.82 -1.17 8.55
C LYS A 34 19.19 -2.11 9.68
N ILE A 35 18.70 -3.34 9.64
CA ILE A 35 18.94 -4.38 10.64
C ILE A 35 19.72 -5.51 9.96
N PRO A 36 21.04 -5.64 10.25
CA PRO A 36 21.85 -6.71 9.67
C PRO A 36 21.50 -8.05 10.33
N ASN A 37 21.64 -9.14 9.57
CA ASN A 37 21.46 -10.52 10.00
C ASN A 37 20.07 -10.82 10.59
N TRP A 38 19.01 -10.27 10.00
CA TRP A 38 17.62 -10.54 10.39
C TRP A 38 16.75 -10.87 9.15
N PRO A 39 15.89 -11.91 9.17
CA PRO A 39 15.63 -12.88 10.26
C PRO A 39 16.73 -13.97 10.38
N GLN A 40 17.73 -13.97 9.50
CA GLN A 40 18.83 -14.93 9.49
C GLN A 40 20.14 -14.25 9.05
N GLU A 41 21.25 -14.90 9.30
CA GLU A 41 22.58 -14.40 8.94
C GLU A 41 22.69 -14.11 7.43
N GLY A 42 23.35 -13.00 7.09
CA GLY A 42 23.54 -12.53 5.71
C GLY A 42 22.38 -11.68 5.16
N VAL A 43 21.21 -11.61 5.82
CA VAL A 43 20.08 -10.79 5.39
C VAL A 43 20.16 -9.40 6.00
N LEU A 44 20.09 -8.35 5.15
CA LEU A 44 19.91 -6.97 5.61
C LEU A 44 18.43 -6.61 5.51
N PHE A 45 17.75 -6.51 6.65
CA PHE A 45 16.35 -6.14 6.71
C PHE A 45 16.17 -4.61 6.75
N HIS A 46 15.23 -4.11 5.95
CA HIS A 46 14.83 -2.71 5.91
C HIS A 46 13.53 -2.52 6.68
N ASP A 47 13.63 -1.94 7.87
CA ASP A 47 12.49 -1.73 8.77
C ASP A 47 11.94 -0.32 8.60
N ILE A 48 10.71 -0.23 8.11
CA ILE A 48 9.98 1.04 7.92
C ILE A 48 9.32 1.57 9.21
N THR A 49 9.37 0.82 10.31
CA THR A 49 8.71 1.22 11.57
C THR A 49 9.08 2.65 12.01
N PRO A 50 10.35 3.11 11.90
CA PRO A 50 10.69 4.50 12.23
C PRO A 50 10.01 5.56 11.35
N VAL A 51 9.67 5.21 10.11
CA VAL A 51 8.88 6.08 9.22
C VAL A 51 7.44 6.15 9.72
N LEU A 52 6.83 5.00 10.02
CA LEU A 52 5.44 4.91 10.49
C LEU A 52 5.24 5.56 11.87
N GLN A 53 6.25 5.50 12.75
CA GLN A 53 6.22 6.11 14.09
C GLN A 53 6.34 7.63 14.10
N SER A 54 6.88 8.21 13.02
CA SER A 54 7.03 9.67 12.91
C SER A 54 5.86 10.26 12.15
N PRO A 55 5.03 11.14 12.78
CA PRO A 55 3.91 11.76 12.07
C PRO A 55 4.35 12.52 10.81
N GLU A 56 5.52 13.14 10.85
CA GLU A 56 6.10 13.90 9.75
C GLU A 56 6.47 13.00 8.56
N TYR A 57 7.25 11.93 8.81
CA TYR A 57 7.70 11.02 7.75
C TYR A 57 6.57 10.12 7.22
N PHE A 58 5.64 9.72 8.08
CA PHE A 58 4.48 8.96 7.61
C PHE A 58 3.58 9.82 6.72
N ARG A 59 3.35 11.07 7.10
CA ARG A 59 2.64 12.03 6.25
C ARG A 59 3.37 12.20 4.91
N LEU A 60 4.68 12.45 4.92
CA LEU A 60 5.47 12.61 3.71
C LEU A 60 5.33 11.41 2.78
N LEU A 61 5.42 10.18 3.31
CA LEU A 61 5.25 8.95 2.54
C LEU A 61 3.88 8.93 1.84
N VAL A 62 2.81 9.18 2.59
CA VAL A 62 1.44 9.16 2.07
C VAL A 62 1.23 10.27 1.05
N ASP A 63 1.73 11.48 1.31
CA ASP A 63 1.59 12.62 0.41
C ASP A 63 2.32 12.41 -0.92
N LEU A 64 3.53 11.85 -0.90
CA LEU A 64 4.29 11.49 -2.12
C LEU A 64 3.54 10.45 -2.96
N LEU A 65 2.99 9.41 -2.33
CA LEU A 65 2.20 8.41 -3.02
C LEU A 65 0.89 9.01 -3.55
N THR A 66 0.22 9.84 -2.76
CA THR A 66 -1.00 10.53 -3.21
C THR A 66 -0.73 11.39 -4.44
N TYR A 67 0.33 12.19 -4.42
CA TYR A 67 0.71 13.03 -5.55
C TYR A 67 0.99 12.21 -6.82
N ARG A 68 1.65 11.04 -6.68
CA ARG A 68 1.94 10.13 -7.78
C ARG A 68 0.67 9.56 -8.43
N TYR A 69 -0.36 9.24 -7.63
CA TYR A 69 -1.52 8.48 -8.10
C TYR A 69 -2.82 9.28 -8.23
N MET A 70 -2.91 10.51 -7.72
CA MET A 70 -4.13 11.32 -7.71
C MET A 70 -4.72 11.64 -9.10
N THR A 71 -3.95 11.47 -10.17
CA THR A 71 -4.39 11.70 -11.56
C THR A 71 -4.50 10.41 -12.38
N GLN A 72 -4.39 9.24 -11.73
CA GLN A 72 -4.30 7.97 -12.45
C GLN A 72 -5.61 7.15 -12.49
N ASP A 73 -6.75 7.76 -12.10
CA ASP A 73 -8.08 7.11 -12.10
C ASP A 73 -8.05 5.74 -11.40
N ILE A 74 -7.52 5.70 -10.17
CA ILE A 74 -7.54 4.50 -9.34
C ILE A 74 -8.94 4.30 -8.77
N ASP A 75 -9.52 3.09 -8.90
CA ASP A 75 -10.82 2.74 -8.34
C ASP A 75 -10.70 2.15 -6.93
N VAL A 76 -9.59 1.45 -6.64
CA VAL A 76 -9.38 0.77 -5.37
C VAL A 76 -7.89 0.55 -5.09
N VAL A 77 -7.52 0.63 -3.82
CA VAL A 77 -6.18 0.24 -3.34
C VAL A 77 -6.27 -1.12 -2.68
N ALA A 78 -5.45 -2.07 -3.10
CA ALA A 78 -5.27 -3.36 -2.44
C ALA A 78 -3.95 -3.36 -1.66
N GLY A 79 -3.95 -3.87 -0.44
CA GLY A 79 -2.76 -3.97 0.40
C GLY A 79 -2.44 -5.40 0.79
N LEU A 80 -1.15 -5.74 0.83
CA LEU A 80 -0.67 -7.04 1.30
C LEU A 80 -0.49 -7.06 2.82
N ASP A 81 -0.83 -8.19 3.45
CA ASP A 81 -0.70 -8.43 4.90
C ASP A 81 0.79 -8.47 5.29
N ALA A 82 1.28 -7.61 6.21
CA ALA A 82 0.52 -6.74 7.10
C ALA A 82 0.83 -5.24 6.92
N ARG A 83 2.08 -4.87 6.56
CA ARG A 83 2.50 -3.45 6.53
C ARG A 83 1.96 -2.71 5.31
N GLY A 84 1.68 -3.43 4.20
CA GLY A 84 0.93 -2.90 3.07
C GLY A 84 -0.45 -2.35 3.45
N PHE A 85 -1.07 -2.86 4.53
CA PHE A 85 -2.35 -2.33 5.02
C PHE A 85 -2.23 -0.91 5.56
N ILE A 86 -1.17 -0.62 6.29
CA ILE A 86 -0.98 0.69 6.92
C ILE A 86 -0.83 1.77 5.84
N ILE A 87 0.04 1.52 4.88
CA ILE A 87 0.32 2.45 3.78
C ILE A 87 -0.89 2.52 2.83
N GLY A 88 -1.40 1.34 2.43
CA GLY A 88 -2.50 1.24 1.47
C GLY A 88 -3.80 1.85 1.99
N ALA A 89 -4.15 1.66 3.27
CA ALA A 89 -5.36 2.26 3.86
C ALA A 89 -5.24 3.80 3.93
N ALA A 90 -4.08 4.32 4.32
CA ALA A 90 -3.85 5.76 4.34
C ALA A 90 -3.93 6.38 2.93
N LEU A 91 -3.33 5.70 1.95
CA LEU A 91 -3.38 6.12 0.55
C LEU A 91 -4.80 6.05 -0.03
N ALA A 92 -5.56 4.97 0.24
CA ALA A 92 -6.94 4.83 -0.20
C ALA A 92 -7.83 5.96 0.36
N TYR A 93 -7.65 6.31 1.63
CA TYR A 93 -8.33 7.44 2.26
C TYR A 93 -8.01 8.77 1.55
N GLN A 94 -6.74 9.03 1.24
CA GLN A 94 -6.32 10.27 0.57
C GLN A 94 -6.82 10.35 -0.88
N LEU A 95 -6.85 9.23 -1.60
CA LEU A 95 -7.37 9.15 -2.96
C LEU A 95 -8.91 9.10 -3.01
N ASN A 96 -9.59 8.99 -1.86
CA ASN A 96 -11.04 8.84 -1.73
C ASN A 96 -11.57 7.59 -2.47
N VAL A 97 -10.87 6.47 -2.35
CA VAL A 97 -11.21 5.16 -2.94
C VAL A 97 -11.30 4.07 -1.87
N GLY A 98 -11.84 2.91 -2.24
CA GLY A 98 -11.92 1.76 -1.33
C GLY A 98 -10.55 1.13 -1.04
N PHE A 99 -10.45 0.42 0.11
CA PHE A 99 -9.30 -0.40 0.46
C PHE A 99 -9.68 -1.88 0.52
N VAL A 100 -8.87 -2.75 -0.08
CA VAL A 100 -9.07 -4.20 -0.13
C VAL A 100 -7.87 -4.91 0.52
N PRO A 101 -8.06 -5.70 1.58
CA PRO A 101 -7.00 -6.48 2.19
C PRO A 101 -6.75 -7.78 1.42
N ILE A 102 -5.49 -8.07 1.08
CA ILE A 102 -5.02 -9.37 0.63
C ILE A 102 -4.26 -9.99 1.81
N ARG A 103 -4.74 -11.14 2.33
CA ARG A 103 -4.27 -11.69 3.58
C ARG A 103 -3.69 -13.09 3.44
N LYS A 104 -2.88 -13.48 4.42
CA LYS A 104 -2.45 -14.89 4.56
C LYS A 104 -3.66 -15.79 4.74
N LYS A 105 -3.59 -17.02 4.21
CA LYS A 105 -4.68 -18.02 4.24
C LYS A 105 -5.33 -18.17 5.61
N GLY A 106 -6.66 -18.23 5.62
CA GLY A 106 -7.48 -18.41 6.83
C GLY A 106 -7.63 -17.14 7.70
N LYS A 107 -7.27 -15.96 7.20
CA LYS A 107 -7.43 -14.69 7.93
C LYS A 107 -8.64 -13.87 7.48
N LEU A 108 -9.31 -14.27 6.42
CA LEU A 108 -10.52 -13.60 5.90
C LEU A 108 -11.77 -14.45 6.23
N PRO A 109 -12.85 -13.81 6.73
CA PRO A 109 -14.00 -14.54 7.27
C PRO A 109 -15.09 -14.89 6.22
N PHE A 110 -14.98 -14.42 4.99
CA PHE A 110 -15.96 -14.62 3.92
C PHE A 110 -15.41 -15.56 2.84
N THR A 111 -16.17 -15.76 1.76
CA THR A 111 -15.71 -16.55 0.60
C THR A 111 -14.48 -15.89 -0.04
N THR A 112 -13.43 -16.67 -0.20
CA THR A 112 -12.13 -16.19 -0.68
C THR A 112 -11.70 -16.90 -1.95
N LEU A 113 -10.88 -16.21 -2.75
CA LEU A 113 -10.04 -16.76 -3.77
C LEU A 113 -8.60 -16.81 -3.25
N SER A 114 -7.93 -17.93 -3.46
CA SER A 114 -6.57 -18.16 -2.95
C SER A 114 -5.56 -18.25 -4.09
N GLU A 115 -4.33 -17.82 -3.81
CA GLU A 115 -3.16 -18.02 -4.69
C GLU A 115 -1.96 -18.42 -3.84
N SER A 116 -1.31 -19.50 -4.24
CA SER A 116 -0.09 -19.99 -3.61
C SER A 116 1.15 -19.55 -4.38
N TYR A 117 2.24 -19.36 -3.65
CA TYR A 117 3.54 -19.02 -4.24
C TYR A 117 4.69 -19.66 -3.45
N ALA A 118 5.75 -19.99 -4.18
CA ALA A 118 6.94 -20.58 -3.57
C ALA A 118 7.69 -19.55 -2.71
N LEU A 119 8.15 -20.01 -1.56
CA LEU A 119 9.14 -19.34 -0.73
C LEU A 119 10.52 -19.98 -0.99
N GLU A 120 11.57 -19.39 -0.45
CA GLU A 120 12.89 -20.02 -0.43
C GLU A 120 12.85 -21.39 0.26
N TYR A 121 12.01 -21.51 1.32
CA TYR A 121 11.70 -22.76 2.00
C TYR A 121 10.18 -22.90 2.14
N GLY A 122 9.58 -23.82 1.34
CA GLY A 122 8.16 -24.12 1.41
C GLY A 122 7.28 -23.28 0.49
N GLU A 123 6.01 -23.17 0.84
CA GLU A 123 4.96 -22.48 0.09
C GLU A 123 4.15 -21.58 1.03
N ALA A 124 3.73 -20.43 0.53
CA ALA A 124 2.80 -19.55 1.21
C ALA A 124 1.56 -19.31 0.34
N THR A 125 0.44 -19.00 0.98
CA THR A 125 -0.83 -18.74 0.30
C THR A 125 -1.40 -17.41 0.81
N VAL A 126 -1.88 -16.60 -0.12
CA VAL A 126 -2.65 -15.38 0.16
C VAL A 126 -4.05 -15.50 -0.40
N GLU A 127 -4.98 -14.75 0.20
CA GLU A 127 -6.39 -14.78 -0.11
C GLU A 127 -6.95 -13.37 -0.25
N ILE A 128 -7.97 -13.24 -1.10
CA ILE A 128 -8.79 -12.05 -1.27
C ILE A 128 -10.26 -12.45 -1.26
N HIS A 129 -11.17 -11.60 -0.78
CA HIS A 129 -12.61 -11.84 -0.88
C HIS A 129 -13.05 -11.86 -2.35
N THR A 130 -13.96 -12.77 -2.70
CA THR A 130 -14.43 -12.97 -4.08
C THR A 130 -15.23 -11.77 -4.62
N ASP A 131 -15.77 -10.93 -3.75
CA ASP A 131 -16.54 -9.73 -4.08
C ASP A 131 -15.74 -8.41 -3.91
N ALA A 132 -14.43 -8.51 -3.65
CA ALA A 132 -13.62 -7.35 -3.29
C ALA A 132 -13.29 -6.42 -4.47
N ILE A 133 -13.22 -6.95 -5.69
CA ILE A 133 -12.82 -6.21 -6.89
C ILE A 133 -13.97 -6.27 -7.90
N LYS A 134 -14.39 -5.11 -8.38
CA LYS A 134 -15.34 -5.01 -9.50
C LYS A 134 -14.62 -5.33 -10.81
N ASP A 135 -15.37 -5.88 -11.77
CA ASP A 135 -14.83 -6.14 -13.10
C ASP A 135 -14.27 -4.86 -13.74
N ASN A 136 -13.11 -4.98 -14.37
CA ASN A 136 -12.34 -3.89 -14.96
C ASN A 136 -11.88 -2.77 -13.99
N ALA A 137 -12.05 -2.93 -12.68
CA ALA A 137 -11.58 -1.94 -11.71
C ALA A 137 -10.07 -1.73 -11.83
N ARG A 138 -9.64 -0.46 -11.77
CA ARG A 138 -8.24 -0.05 -11.78
C ARG A 138 -7.68 -0.13 -10.36
N VAL A 139 -6.81 -1.11 -10.13
CA VAL A 139 -6.31 -1.47 -8.81
C VAL A 139 -4.86 -1.05 -8.64
N LEU A 140 -4.57 -0.34 -7.57
CA LEU A 140 -3.21 -0.11 -7.09
C LEU A 140 -2.89 -1.12 -6.00
N LEU A 141 -1.86 -1.96 -6.19
CA LEU A 141 -1.42 -2.94 -5.20
C LEU A 141 -0.25 -2.37 -4.39
N VAL A 142 -0.33 -2.45 -3.07
CA VAL A 142 0.62 -1.79 -2.15
C VAL A 142 1.22 -2.79 -1.16
N ASP A 143 2.54 -2.74 -1.02
CA ASP A 143 3.29 -3.33 0.09
C ASP A 143 4.45 -2.39 0.48
N ASP A 144 5.12 -2.68 1.60
CA ASP A 144 6.26 -1.91 2.09
C ASP A 144 7.61 -2.44 1.59
N LEU A 145 7.67 -3.72 1.24
CA LEU A 145 8.90 -4.40 0.86
C LEU A 145 8.62 -5.48 -0.19
N VAL A 146 9.35 -5.44 -1.27
CA VAL A 146 9.39 -6.51 -2.26
C VAL A 146 10.71 -7.27 -2.10
N ALA A 147 10.68 -8.45 -1.46
CA ALA A 147 11.85 -9.33 -1.34
C ALA A 147 12.05 -10.14 -2.62
N THR A 148 11.48 -11.34 -2.69
CA THR A 148 11.53 -12.20 -3.89
C THR A 148 10.44 -11.88 -4.92
N GLY A 149 9.47 -11.05 -4.56
CA GLY A 149 8.31 -10.71 -5.38
C GLY A 149 7.18 -11.74 -5.36
N GLY A 150 7.33 -12.88 -4.69
CA GLY A 150 6.34 -13.96 -4.68
C GLY A 150 4.96 -13.51 -4.18
N THR A 151 4.91 -12.82 -3.04
CA THR A 151 3.65 -12.30 -2.46
C THR A 151 2.99 -11.27 -3.38
N MET A 152 3.79 -10.35 -3.93
CA MET A 152 3.32 -9.33 -4.86
C MET A 152 2.73 -9.98 -6.12
N HIS A 153 3.42 -10.95 -6.69
CA HIS A 153 2.95 -11.69 -7.86
C HIS A 153 1.65 -12.46 -7.59
N ALA A 154 1.53 -13.09 -6.44
CA ALA A 154 0.29 -13.77 -6.02
C ALA A 154 -0.87 -12.77 -5.88
N GLY A 155 -0.62 -11.60 -5.28
CA GLY A 155 -1.61 -10.51 -5.20
C GLY A 155 -2.08 -10.04 -6.57
N ILE A 156 -1.17 -9.81 -7.51
CA ILE A 156 -1.49 -9.44 -8.89
C ILE A 156 -2.37 -10.50 -9.56
N LYS A 157 -2.04 -11.79 -9.41
CA LYS A 157 -2.84 -12.88 -9.95
C LYS A 157 -4.26 -12.91 -9.36
N LEU A 158 -4.41 -12.71 -8.04
CA LEU A 158 -5.72 -12.68 -7.38
C LEU A 158 -6.58 -11.54 -7.92
N ILE A 159 -6.04 -10.33 -8.03
CA ILE A 159 -6.75 -9.17 -8.59
C ILE A 159 -7.22 -9.46 -10.02
N ARG A 160 -6.34 -10.00 -10.86
CA ARG A 160 -6.67 -10.34 -12.26
C ARG A 160 -7.71 -11.45 -12.38
N LYS A 161 -7.67 -12.46 -11.50
CA LYS A 161 -8.69 -13.52 -11.45
C LYS A 161 -10.08 -13.00 -11.10
N LEU A 162 -10.17 -11.88 -10.37
CA LEU A 162 -11.42 -11.18 -10.08
C LEU A 162 -11.84 -10.18 -11.17
N GLY A 163 -11.12 -10.10 -12.29
CA GLY A 163 -11.42 -9.17 -13.37
C GLY A 163 -10.81 -7.78 -13.20
N GLY A 164 -10.02 -7.54 -12.15
CA GLY A 164 -9.35 -6.26 -11.91
C GLY A 164 -8.14 -6.03 -12.81
N ASN A 165 -7.85 -4.77 -13.08
CA ASN A 165 -6.71 -4.31 -13.84
C ASN A 165 -5.68 -3.66 -12.90
N VAL A 166 -4.53 -4.32 -12.69
CA VAL A 166 -3.45 -3.78 -11.86
C VAL A 166 -2.75 -2.66 -12.61
N VAL A 167 -2.88 -1.44 -12.11
CA VAL A 167 -2.27 -0.24 -12.70
C VAL A 167 -0.78 -0.18 -12.37
N GLU A 168 -0.46 -0.42 -11.09
CA GLU A 168 0.92 -0.50 -10.57
C GLU A 168 0.94 -1.35 -9.30
N ALA A 169 2.14 -1.88 -8.98
CA ALA A 169 2.36 -2.68 -7.78
C ALA A 169 3.78 -2.43 -7.21
#